data_a19ff527ef7e79d47ea14b7abf336505
#
_entry.id   a19ff527ef7e79d47ea14b7abf336505
#
_cell.length_a   1.000
_cell.length_b   1.000
_cell.length_c   1.000
_cell.angle_alpha   90.00
_cell.angle_beta   90.00
_cell.angle_gamma   90.00
#
_symmetry.space_group_name_H-M   'P 1'
#
loop_
_entity.id
_entity.type
_entity.pdbx_description
1 polymer ?
#
loop_
_entity_poly.entity_id
_entity_poly.type
_entity_poly.pdbx_seq_one_letter_code
_entity_poly.pdbx_strand_id
1 'polypeptide(L)'
;MRRDARSAVAAVLAVAAVIVAMLTVGPAAAQPAPNVVTPNSTQRGPDPTIQSIEATRGTFATAQMSVAAGNGFGGGVVYYPTDTSQGTWGALAIVPGYTAKCANEEAWMGPWLSSFGFVVLCIETNTTTDSDSQRAAELLAALNWLTTASAVKSEVDPNRLSVLGHSAGGAGAIEAAEQRPSLRAMIGLAPGFPGMGLSMASDQVPSLIVGGQADGTVTPSYLTSLYATLPASTQSARAEIAGASHVYYTHANNVEMKLIIPWLKVFLDSDTRYTQFLCPSLPDPSTISMYQSKCPYVPPGGGSPSPSTSASASASASASASASASSSPPPGACVATYQAEGSWPGGFQGQVTVSAGSAAINGWSVRWSLTGGQQITQVWNGTLSTSGSSVTVKSVSYNGSLAAGASTTFGFLGNGAPSAPLLTCTSP
;
A
#
# COMPACT_ATOMS: atom_id res chain seq x y z
N MET A 1 -22.52 -56.65 77.78
CA MET A 1 -23.69 -57.46 78.14
C MET A 1 -24.53 -57.71 76.92
N ARG A 2 -24.66 -59.00 76.57
CA ARG A 2 -25.78 -59.67 75.93
C ARG A 2 -26.32 -59.04 74.64
N ARG A 3 -26.13 -59.77 73.55
CA ARG A 3 -26.79 -60.97 72.94
C ARG A 3 -27.81 -60.57 71.93
N ASP A 4 -27.51 -61.03 70.70
CA ASP A 4 -28.28 -61.98 69.84
C ASP A 4 -29.60 -61.46 69.28
N ALA A 5 -29.89 -61.54 68.04
CA ALA A 5 -30.16 -62.79 67.28
C ALA A 5 -30.48 -62.43 65.81
N ARG A 6 -29.91 -63.17 64.94
CA ARG A 6 -30.35 -63.84 63.75
C ARG A 6 -31.80 -63.66 63.31
N SER A 7 -32.01 -63.35 62.01
CA SER A 7 -32.86 -64.23 61.21
C SER A 7 -32.64 -63.87 59.69
N ALA A 8 -32.42 -64.91 58.94
CA ALA A 8 -32.32 -64.92 57.48
C ALA A 8 -33.73 -65.11 56.89
N VAL A 9 -34.02 -64.56 55.75
CA VAL A 9 -34.93 -65.05 54.72
C VAL A 9 -34.53 -64.58 53.33
N ALA A 10 -34.15 -65.56 52.55
CA ALA A 10 -34.33 -65.93 51.17
C ALA A 10 -34.54 -64.85 50.07
N ALA A 11 -33.71 -65.04 49.09
CA ALA A 11 -33.64 -64.69 47.70
C ALA A 11 -34.94 -64.58 46.91
N VAL A 12 -34.97 -63.60 46.00
CA VAL A 12 -35.48 -63.70 44.62
C VAL A 12 -34.61 -62.97 43.70
N LEU A 13 -33.94 -63.66 42.75
CA LEU A 13 -33.21 -63.16 41.63
C LEU A 13 -34.18 -62.59 40.58
N ALA A 14 -34.05 -61.29 40.23
CA ALA A 14 -34.61 -60.77 39.01
C ALA A 14 -33.43 -60.22 38.23
N VAL A 15 -32.99 -60.90 37.17
CA VAL A 15 -32.00 -60.47 36.22
C VAL A 15 -32.64 -59.42 35.27
N ALA A 16 -32.38 -58.18 35.47
CA ALA A 16 -32.65 -57.11 34.48
C ALA A 16 -31.37 -56.86 33.66
N ALA A 17 -31.37 -57.32 32.43
CA ALA A 17 -30.31 -57.00 31.46
C ALA A 17 -30.41 -55.53 31.07
N VAL A 18 -29.52 -54.71 31.60
CA VAL A 18 -29.34 -53.34 31.14
C VAL A 18 -28.36 -53.33 29.91
N ILE A 19 -28.92 -53.17 28.73
CA ILE A 19 -28.13 -52.90 27.51
C ILE A 19 -27.59 -51.48 27.62
N VAL A 20 -26.33 -51.36 28.01
CA VAL A 20 -25.58 -50.10 27.90
C VAL A 20 -25.16 -49.90 26.44
N ALA A 21 -25.89 -49.08 25.68
CA ALA A 21 -25.45 -48.63 24.39
C ALA A 21 -24.26 -47.65 24.61
N MET A 22 -23.04 -48.12 24.37
CA MET A 22 -21.87 -47.26 24.29
C MET A 22 -21.99 -46.40 23.00
N LEU A 23 -22.44 -45.15 23.14
CA LEU A 23 -22.27 -44.13 22.13
C LEU A 23 -20.76 -43.82 22.07
N THR A 24 -20.08 -44.35 21.07
CA THR A 24 -18.72 -43.91 20.72
C THR A 24 -18.82 -42.52 20.16
N VAL A 25 -18.53 -41.52 21.01
CA VAL A 25 -18.27 -40.15 20.55
C VAL A 25 -16.95 -40.19 19.79
N GLY A 26 -17.03 -40.16 18.46
CA GLY A 26 -15.86 -40.00 17.62
C GLY A 26 -15.15 -38.64 17.94
N PRO A 27 -13.82 -38.55 17.77
CA PRO A 27 -13.12 -37.30 18.00
C PRO A 27 -13.73 -36.22 17.13
N ALA A 28 -14.20 -35.14 17.74
CA ALA A 28 -14.63 -33.94 17.04
C ALA A 28 -13.45 -33.45 16.19
N ALA A 29 -13.64 -33.39 14.87
CA ALA A 29 -12.66 -32.78 14.00
C ALA A 29 -12.42 -31.36 14.50
N ALA A 30 -11.20 -31.07 14.91
CA ALA A 30 -10.80 -29.72 15.28
C ALA A 30 -11.06 -28.82 14.08
N GLN A 31 -11.92 -27.81 14.22
CA GLN A 31 -12.04 -26.74 13.23
C GLN A 31 -10.66 -26.10 13.08
N PRO A 32 -10.20 -25.88 11.84
CA PRO A 32 -8.97 -25.11 11.64
C PRO A 32 -9.16 -23.76 12.34
N ALA A 33 -8.21 -23.43 13.22
CA ALA A 33 -8.18 -22.13 13.86
C ALA A 33 -8.27 -21.04 12.79
N PRO A 34 -9.03 -19.96 12.99
CA PRO A 34 -9.03 -18.83 12.07
C PRO A 34 -7.58 -18.42 11.85
N ASN A 35 -7.19 -18.20 10.58
CA ASN A 35 -5.86 -17.69 10.25
C ASN A 35 -5.68 -16.36 10.99
N VAL A 36 -5.05 -16.40 12.13
CA VAL A 36 -4.59 -15.19 12.83
C VAL A 36 -3.44 -14.69 11.97
N VAL A 37 -3.74 -13.69 11.14
CA VAL A 37 -2.69 -12.92 10.49
C VAL A 37 -1.92 -12.24 11.62
N THR A 38 -0.78 -12.82 11.98
CA THR A 38 0.13 -12.16 12.94
C THR A 38 0.53 -10.82 12.34
N PRO A 39 0.28 -9.71 13.02
CA PRO A 39 0.74 -8.41 12.54
C PRO A 39 2.24 -8.50 12.25
N ASN A 40 2.68 -7.93 11.13
CA ASN A 40 4.10 -7.81 10.84
C ASN A 40 4.75 -7.07 12.03
N SER A 41 5.85 -7.56 12.54
CA SER A 41 6.55 -6.98 13.71
C SER A 41 6.97 -5.51 13.53
N THR A 42 6.87 -5.00 12.31
CA THR A 42 7.17 -3.61 11.95
C THR A 42 5.93 -2.74 11.71
N GLN A 43 4.72 -3.29 11.79
CA GLN A 43 3.47 -2.51 11.79
C GLN A 43 3.31 -1.81 13.15
N ARG A 44 3.23 -0.48 13.13
CA ARG A 44 3.16 0.35 14.32
C ARG A 44 2.13 1.45 14.18
N GLY A 45 1.65 1.94 15.32
CA GLY A 45 0.63 2.97 15.37
C GLY A 45 -0.77 2.43 15.04
N PRO A 46 -1.78 3.32 15.10
CA PRO A 46 -3.17 2.99 14.79
C PRO A 46 -3.36 2.67 13.32
N ASP A 47 -4.52 2.11 12.97
CA ASP A 47 -4.90 1.93 11.58
C ASP A 47 -4.96 3.28 10.87
N PRO A 48 -4.34 3.40 9.68
CA PRO A 48 -4.26 4.67 8.98
C PRO A 48 -5.59 5.07 8.34
N THR A 49 -5.84 6.37 8.31
CA THR A 49 -6.96 7.00 7.61
C THR A 49 -6.43 8.09 6.69
N ILE A 50 -7.24 8.58 5.75
CA ILE A 50 -6.90 9.75 4.91
C ILE A 50 -6.47 10.91 5.81
N GLN A 51 -7.26 11.23 6.85
CA GLN A 51 -6.95 12.30 7.78
C GLN A 51 -5.60 12.09 8.49
N SER A 52 -5.26 10.85 8.86
CA SER A 52 -4.01 10.57 9.56
C SER A 52 -2.78 10.71 8.67
N ILE A 53 -2.85 10.33 7.39
CA ILE A 53 -1.71 10.48 6.46
C ILE A 53 -1.51 11.93 5.99
N GLU A 54 -2.53 12.76 6.09
CA GLU A 54 -2.48 14.20 5.77
C GLU A 54 -2.16 15.07 7.00
N ALA A 55 -2.14 14.47 8.19
CA ALA A 55 -1.79 15.17 9.42
C ALA A 55 -0.31 15.59 9.41
N THR A 56 -0.03 16.80 9.92
CA THR A 56 1.34 17.34 10.00
C THR A 56 2.22 16.61 11.01
N ARG A 57 1.63 15.72 11.82
CA ARG A 57 2.33 14.86 12.77
C ARG A 57 1.63 13.51 12.87
N GLY A 58 2.44 12.46 12.95
CA GLY A 58 2.02 11.12 13.35
C GLY A 58 1.90 10.99 14.87
N THR A 59 1.84 9.76 15.35
CA THR A 59 1.53 9.44 16.76
C THR A 59 2.76 9.36 17.67
N PHE A 60 3.97 9.34 17.11
CA PHE A 60 5.19 9.15 17.90
C PHE A 60 5.80 10.50 18.33
N ALA A 61 6.21 10.60 19.58
CA ALA A 61 7.04 11.70 20.05
C ALA A 61 8.43 11.61 19.41
N THR A 62 9.03 12.76 19.10
CA THR A 62 10.27 12.84 18.34
C THR A 62 11.33 13.69 19.05
N ALA A 63 12.59 13.40 18.75
CA ALA A 63 13.74 14.21 19.09
C ALA A 63 14.61 14.43 17.87
N GLN A 64 15.60 15.32 18.00
CA GLN A 64 16.58 15.58 16.95
C GLN A 64 17.97 15.79 17.55
N MET A 65 18.99 15.53 16.72
CA MET A 65 20.39 15.80 17.06
C MET A 65 21.17 16.27 15.84
N SER A 66 22.07 17.21 16.04
CA SER A 66 22.97 17.69 14.97
C SER A 66 24.07 16.67 14.70
N VAL A 67 24.48 16.59 13.44
CA VAL A 67 25.59 15.75 12.95
C VAL A 67 26.66 16.65 12.37
N ALA A 68 27.90 16.49 12.86
CA ALA A 68 29.04 17.22 12.30
C ALA A 68 29.43 16.72 10.91
N ALA A 69 30.03 17.58 10.09
CA ALA A 69 30.67 17.19 8.84
C ALA A 69 31.84 16.23 9.07
N GLY A 70 32.29 15.55 8.02
CA GLY A 70 33.47 14.67 8.06
C GLY A 70 33.16 13.17 8.08
N ASN A 71 31.87 12.80 7.95
CA ASN A 71 31.45 11.39 7.88
C ASN A 71 31.16 10.92 6.45
N GLY A 72 31.76 11.55 5.45
CA GLY A 72 31.51 11.31 4.04
C GLY A 72 30.40 12.19 3.49
N PHE A 73 29.84 13.12 4.29
CA PHE A 73 28.87 14.14 3.92
C PHE A 73 29.07 15.39 4.79
N GLY A 74 28.42 16.49 4.43
CA GLY A 74 28.62 17.81 5.02
C GLY A 74 28.01 18.03 6.40
N GLY A 75 27.57 16.98 7.09
CA GLY A 75 26.84 17.04 8.36
C GLY A 75 25.34 17.06 8.16
N GLY A 76 24.57 17.53 9.15
CA GLY A 76 23.11 17.60 9.05
C GLY A 76 22.39 17.45 10.37
N VAL A 77 21.14 16.97 10.32
CA VAL A 77 20.29 16.72 11.48
C VAL A 77 19.62 15.37 11.38
N VAL A 78 19.73 14.56 12.43
CA VAL A 78 18.92 13.34 12.61
C VAL A 78 17.66 13.69 13.39
N TYR A 79 16.50 13.27 12.89
CA TYR A 79 15.21 13.29 13.59
C TYR A 79 14.79 11.84 13.83
N TYR A 80 14.28 11.52 15.01
CA TYR A 80 13.98 10.14 15.37
C TYR A 80 12.85 10.02 16.39
N PRO A 81 12.08 8.92 16.36
CA PRO A 81 11.10 8.63 17.41
C PRO A 81 11.82 8.35 18.74
N THR A 82 11.21 8.80 19.84
CA THR A 82 11.79 8.58 21.18
C THR A 82 11.27 7.34 21.89
N ASP A 83 10.29 6.64 21.32
CA ASP A 83 9.73 5.41 21.90
C ASP A 83 10.58 4.19 21.54
N THR A 84 11.51 3.85 22.42
CA THR A 84 12.39 2.68 22.27
C THR A 84 11.69 1.34 22.52
N SER A 85 10.47 1.34 23.06
CA SER A 85 9.70 0.11 23.30
C SER A 85 9.20 -0.56 22.02
N GLN A 86 9.18 0.19 20.92
CA GLN A 86 8.73 -0.30 19.60
C GLN A 86 9.81 -1.13 18.86
N GLY A 87 11.00 -1.29 19.41
CA GLY A 87 12.14 -1.91 18.73
C GLY A 87 12.80 -0.95 17.73
N THR A 88 13.43 -1.49 16.68
CA THR A 88 14.17 -0.69 15.68
C THR A 88 13.23 -0.06 14.65
N TRP A 89 13.60 1.11 14.13
CA TRP A 89 12.87 1.87 13.13
C TRP A 89 13.51 1.75 11.74
N GLY A 90 12.70 1.86 10.70
CA GLY A 90 13.20 2.12 9.35
C GLY A 90 13.85 3.51 9.28
N ALA A 91 14.85 3.67 8.42
CA ALA A 91 15.56 4.95 8.31
C ALA A 91 15.70 5.42 6.87
N LEU A 92 15.77 6.75 6.71
CA LEU A 92 16.06 7.37 5.41
C LEU A 92 17.06 8.51 5.54
N ALA A 93 17.86 8.70 4.48
CA ALA A 93 18.67 9.88 4.29
C ALA A 93 18.02 10.78 3.22
N ILE A 94 18.01 12.10 3.49
CA ILE A 94 17.46 13.13 2.59
C ILE A 94 18.59 14.04 2.15
N VAL A 95 18.69 14.32 0.85
CA VAL A 95 19.70 15.21 0.27
C VAL A 95 19.04 16.34 -0.54
N PRO A 96 19.52 17.61 -0.39
CA PRO A 96 18.94 18.77 -1.07
C PRO A 96 19.32 18.86 -2.55
N GLY A 97 18.73 19.84 -3.24
CA GLY A 97 19.01 20.20 -4.62
C GLY A 97 20.37 20.90 -4.81
N TYR A 98 20.66 21.28 -6.07
CA TYR A 98 21.86 22.03 -6.43
C TYR A 98 21.86 23.42 -5.80
N THR A 99 22.98 23.84 -5.21
CA THR A 99 23.17 25.09 -4.44
C THR A 99 22.32 25.21 -3.16
N ALA A 100 21.58 24.18 -2.81
CA ALA A 100 20.68 24.14 -1.66
C ALA A 100 21.34 23.55 -0.41
N LYS A 101 20.66 23.75 0.73
CA LYS A 101 20.97 23.13 2.01
C LYS A 101 19.72 22.44 2.55
N CYS A 102 19.88 21.23 3.03
CA CYS A 102 18.78 20.47 3.61
C CYS A 102 18.12 21.22 4.77
N ALA A 103 18.92 21.92 5.57
CA ALA A 103 18.42 22.76 6.67
C ALA A 103 17.39 23.82 6.22
N ASN A 104 17.46 24.28 4.97
CA ASN A 104 16.59 25.33 4.44
C ASN A 104 15.42 24.79 3.60
N GLU A 105 15.58 23.62 2.98
CA GLU A 105 14.63 23.12 1.99
C GLU A 105 13.86 21.89 2.48
N GLU A 106 14.53 20.82 2.94
CA GLU A 106 13.86 19.55 3.27
C GLU A 106 13.80 19.24 4.77
N ALA A 107 14.44 20.05 5.64
CA ALA A 107 14.47 19.80 7.08
C ALA A 107 13.07 19.73 7.73
N TRP A 108 12.05 20.35 7.12
CA TRP A 108 10.67 20.29 7.56
C TRP A 108 10.10 18.85 7.53
N MET A 109 10.61 18.00 6.64
CA MET A 109 10.22 16.59 6.54
C MET A 109 10.70 15.77 7.75
N GLY A 110 11.81 16.16 8.35
CA GLY A 110 12.43 15.44 9.46
C GLY A 110 11.49 15.16 10.62
N PRO A 111 10.99 16.19 11.33
CA PRO A 111 10.07 16.01 12.45
C PRO A 111 8.70 15.45 12.00
N TRP A 112 8.31 15.64 10.73
CA TRP A 112 7.07 15.09 10.19
C TRP A 112 7.20 13.58 10.04
N LEU A 113 8.15 13.09 9.26
CA LEU A 113 8.35 11.66 8.99
C LEU A 113 8.76 10.89 10.24
N SER A 114 9.57 11.49 11.13
CA SER A 114 9.95 10.83 12.39
C SER A 114 8.73 10.58 13.29
N SER A 115 7.74 11.47 13.29
CA SER A 115 6.49 11.26 14.04
C SER A 115 5.63 10.12 13.50
N PHE A 116 5.87 9.68 12.27
CA PHE A 116 5.28 8.48 11.67
C PHE A 116 6.11 7.21 11.89
N GLY A 117 7.24 7.30 12.60
CA GLY A 117 8.03 6.15 12.99
C GLY A 117 9.21 5.87 12.06
N PHE A 118 9.89 6.90 11.59
CA PHE A 118 11.13 6.76 10.81
C PHE A 118 12.28 7.53 11.46
N VAL A 119 13.50 7.02 11.34
CA VAL A 119 14.71 7.80 11.61
C VAL A 119 15.09 8.53 10.32
N VAL A 120 15.18 9.85 10.38
CA VAL A 120 15.39 10.71 9.22
C VAL A 120 16.68 11.49 9.39
N LEU A 121 17.63 11.31 8.48
CA LEU A 121 18.85 12.09 8.42
C LEU A 121 18.79 13.05 7.21
N CYS A 122 18.56 14.33 7.47
CA CYS A 122 18.64 15.42 6.51
C CYS A 122 20.10 15.84 6.43
N ILE A 123 20.79 15.51 5.31
CA ILE A 123 22.23 15.78 5.16
C ILE A 123 22.48 17.10 4.45
N GLU A 124 23.53 17.78 4.87
CA GLU A 124 24.20 18.76 4.03
C GLU A 124 25.21 18.06 3.12
N THR A 125 25.34 18.51 1.89
CA THR A 125 26.38 18.03 0.98
C THR A 125 27.75 18.62 1.35
N ASN A 126 28.84 17.96 0.96
CA ASN A 126 30.19 18.45 1.25
C ASN A 126 30.43 19.83 0.60
N THR A 127 29.89 20.05 -0.61
CA THR A 127 29.70 21.36 -1.21
C THR A 127 28.29 21.48 -1.79
N THR A 128 27.71 22.66 -1.81
CA THR A 128 26.37 22.87 -2.36
C THR A 128 26.27 22.61 -3.88
N THR A 129 27.41 22.52 -4.56
CA THR A 129 27.52 22.28 -6.00
C THR A 129 27.93 20.86 -6.36
N ASP A 130 27.92 19.94 -5.41
CA ASP A 130 28.23 18.53 -5.64
C ASP A 130 27.32 17.94 -6.73
N SER A 131 27.92 17.08 -7.57
CA SER A 131 27.19 16.38 -8.62
C SER A 131 26.20 15.35 -8.05
N ASP A 132 25.33 14.85 -8.88
CA ASP A 132 24.40 13.74 -8.55
C ASP A 132 25.14 12.51 -8.02
N SER A 133 26.24 12.09 -8.65
CA SER A 133 27.04 10.94 -8.17
C SER A 133 27.74 11.20 -6.82
N GLN A 134 28.15 12.44 -6.55
CA GLN A 134 28.66 12.82 -5.24
C GLN A 134 27.53 12.78 -4.18
N ARG A 135 26.35 13.29 -4.51
CA ARG A 135 25.17 13.21 -3.62
C ARG A 135 24.72 11.78 -3.37
N ALA A 136 24.83 10.90 -4.36
CA ALA A 136 24.60 9.45 -4.18
C ALA A 136 25.58 8.86 -3.17
N ALA A 137 26.87 9.15 -3.30
CA ALA A 137 27.89 8.69 -2.35
C ALA A 137 27.66 9.22 -0.94
N GLU A 138 27.23 10.48 -0.80
CA GLU A 138 26.91 11.13 0.47
C GLU A 138 25.68 10.51 1.14
N LEU A 139 24.62 10.21 0.38
CA LEU A 139 23.45 9.48 0.88
C LEU A 139 23.82 8.10 1.43
N LEU A 140 24.65 7.35 0.68
CA LEU A 140 25.10 6.03 1.10
C LEU A 140 26.01 6.09 2.33
N ALA A 141 26.89 7.10 2.42
CA ALA A 141 27.72 7.37 3.58
C ALA A 141 26.85 7.72 4.82
N ALA A 142 25.83 8.54 4.63
CA ALA A 142 24.90 8.93 5.68
C ALA A 142 24.15 7.71 6.27
N LEU A 143 23.64 6.83 5.43
CA LEU A 143 22.98 5.59 5.85
C LEU A 143 23.96 4.65 6.59
N ASN A 144 25.19 4.55 6.11
CA ASN A 144 26.22 3.78 6.81
C ASN A 144 26.54 4.38 8.18
N TRP A 145 26.70 5.70 8.26
CA TRP A 145 26.92 6.38 9.53
C TRP A 145 25.75 6.19 10.49
N LEU A 146 24.50 6.32 10.03
CA LEU A 146 23.30 6.10 10.85
C LEU A 146 23.30 4.72 11.52
N THR A 147 23.72 3.69 10.81
CA THR A 147 23.65 2.30 11.28
C THR A 147 24.87 1.85 12.06
N THR A 148 26.02 2.54 11.93
CA THR A 148 27.28 2.08 12.54
C THR A 148 27.86 3.00 13.58
N ALA A 149 27.71 4.32 13.42
CA ALA A 149 28.41 5.32 14.22
C ALA A 149 27.48 6.30 14.96
N SER A 150 26.21 6.46 14.54
CA SER A 150 25.31 7.41 15.18
C SER A 150 24.98 7.04 16.64
N ALA A 151 24.60 8.03 17.44
CA ALA A 151 24.14 7.79 18.79
C ALA A 151 22.82 7.00 18.86
N VAL A 152 22.02 7.02 17.78
CA VAL A 152 20.75 6.30 17.67
C VAL A 152 20.85 5.00 16.84
N LYS A 153 22.06 4.52 16.55
CA LYS A 153 22.26 3.33 15.72
C LYS A 153 21.58 2.06 16.23
N SER A 154 21.40 1.93 17.54
CA SER A 154 20.68 0.82 18.17
C SER A 154 19.17 0.85 17.90
N GLU A 155 18.65 1.98 17.48
CA GLU A 155 17.23 2.20 17.16
C GLU A 155 16.95 2.06 15.66
N VAL A 156 17.99 1.96 14.82
CA VAL A 156 17.89 1.84 13.36
C VAL A 156 17.98 0.38 12.93
N ASP A 157 17.06 -0.05 12.10
CA ASP A 157 17.16 -1.35 11.42
C ASP A 157 18.03 -1.23 10.16
N PRO A 158 19.21 -1.86 10.10
CA PRO A 158 20.10 -1.74 8.95
C PRO A 158 19.56 -2.39 7.66
N ASN A 159 18.49 -3.18 7.76
CA ASN A 159 17.83 -3.81 6.61
C ASN A 159 16.62 -3.04 6.10
N ARG A 160 16.26 -1.91 6.75
CA ARG A 160 15.12 -1.08 6.38
C ARG A 160 15.56 0.36 6.13
N LEU A 161 16.28 0.55 5.02
CA LEU A 161 16.90 1.82 4.66
C LEU A 161 16.33 2.36 3.33
N SER A 162 16.24 3.68 3.23
CA SER A 162 15.71 4.41 2.07
C SER A 162 16.50 5.68 1.81
N VAL A 163 16.34 6.23 0.62
CA VAL A 163 16.88 7.54 0.22
C VAL A 163 15.79 8.42 -0.38
N LEU A 164 15.93 9.72 -0.17
CA LEU A 164 15.07 10.75 -0.73
C LEU A 164 15.93 11.93 -1.19
N GLY A 165 15.59 12.53 -2.30
CA GLY A 165 16.27 13.74 -2.73
C GLY A 165 15.42 14.62 -3.65
N HIS A 166 15.71 15.93 -3.65
CA HIS A 166 15.07 16.91 -4.50
C HIS A 166 16.03 17.37 -5.61
N SER A 167 15.53 17.53 -6.84
CA SER A 167 16.28 18.07 -7.98
C SER A 167 17.58 17.28 -8.25
N ALA A 168 18.75 17.88 -8.19
CA ALA A 168 20.03 17.20 -8.26
C ALA A 168 20.19 16.14 -7.16
N GLY A 169 19.64 16.40 -5.97
CA GLY A 169 19.55 15.40 -4.90
C GLY A 169 18.65 14.23 -5.27
N GLY A 170 17.59 14.46 -6.02
CA GLY A 170 16.72 13.42 -6.56
C GLY A 170 17.46 12.52 -7.57
N ALA A 171 18.31 13.11 -8.43
CA ALA A 171 19.21 12.33 -9.29
C ALA A 171 20.20 11.50 -8.45
N GLY A 172 20.78 12.09 -7.41
CA GLY A 172 21.63 11.39 -6.45
C GLY A 172 20.91 10.24 -5.74
N ALA A 173 19.63 10.40 -5.40
CA ALA A 173 18.82 9.34 -4.80
C ALA A 173 18.60 8.15 -5.77
N ILE A 174 18.37 8.43 -7.06
CA ILE A 174 18.28 7.41 -8.12
C ILE A 174 19.61 6.64 -8.23
N GLU A 175 20.72 7.35 -8.37
CA GLU A 175 22.04 6.73 -8.48
C GLU A 175 22.40 5.93 -7.21
N ALA A 176 22.03 6.41 -6.01
CA ALA A 176 22.23 5.68 -4.76
C ALA A 176 21.41 4.36 -4.74
N ALA A 177 20.18 4.38 -5.27
CA ALA A 177 19.35 3.19 -5.38
C ALA A 177 19.95 2.17 -6.35
N GLU A 178 20.47 2.62 -7.49
CA GLU A 178 21.16 1.76 -8.45
C GLU A 178 22.45 1.14 -7.88
N GLN A 179 23.21 1.90 -7.07
CA GLN A 179 24.44 1.43 -6.42
C GLN A 179 24.17 0.49 -5.23
N ARG A 180 22.99 0.62 -4.58
CA ARG A 180 22.61 -0.19 -3.41
C ARG A 180 21.22 -0.80 -3.55
N PRO A 181 21.06 -1.87 -4.35
CA PRO A 181 19.76 -2.53 -4.59
C PRO A 181 19.09 -3.12 -3.33
N SER A 182 19.81 -3.17 -2.20
CA SER A 182 19.25 -3.58 -0.91
C SER A 182 18.43 -2.48 -0.20
N LEU A 183 18.40 -1.27 -0.71
CA LEU A 183 17.49 -0.23 -0.24
C LEU A 183 16.04 -0.68 -0.41
N ARG A 184 15.19 -0.28 0.53
CA ARG A 184 13.79 -0.68 0.54
C ARG A 184 12.88 0.28 -0.21
N ALA A 185 13.29 1.54 -0.33
CA ALA A 185 12.58 2.56 -1.09
C ALA A 185 13.52 3.65 -1.57
N MET A 186 13.18 4.23 -2.70
CA MET A 186 13.77 5.48 -3.23
C MET A 186 12.64 6.46 -3.51
N ILE A 187 12.89 7.75 -3.23
CA ILE A 187 11.96 8.84 -3.51
C ILE A 187 12.71 9.96 -4.21
N GLY A 188 12.29 10.28 -5.42
CA GLY A 188 12.80 11.40 -6.21
C GLY A 188 11.76 12.51 -6.33
N LEU A 189 12.05 13.68 -5.76
CA LEU A 189 11.24 14.89 -5.88
C LEU A 189 11.81 15.74 -7.02
N ALA A 190 11.08 15.87 -8.11
CA ALA A 190 11.54 16.51 -9.33
C ALA A 190 13.01 16.16 -9.68
N PRO A 191 13.36 14.84 -9.80
CA PRO A 191 14.76 14.41 -9.88
C PRO A 191 15.45 14.80 -11.18
N GLY A 192 16.68 15.28 -11.06
CA GLY A 192 17.55 15.64 -12.19
C GLY A 192 17.12 16.92 -12.93
N PHE A 193 17.46 17.02 -14.18
CA PHE A 193 16.95 18.03 -15.14
C PHE A 193 17.21 17.58 -16.59
N PRO A 194 16.49 18.15 -17.58
CA PRO A 194 16.68 17.80 -18.99
C PRO A 194 18.14 18.00 -19.45
N GLY A 195 18.68 16.99 -20.13
CA GLY A 195 20.05 17.02 -20.69
C GLY A 195 21.13 16.37 -19.82
N MET A 196 20.83 15.94 -18.58
CA MET A 196 21.79 15.22 -17.72
C MET A 196 22.08 13.79 -18.19
N GLY A 197 21.23 13.20 -19.02
CA GLY A 197 21.35 11.79 -19.38
C GLY A 197 20.99 10.82 -18.25
N LEU A 198 20.30 11.28 -17.20
CA LEU A 198 19.83 10.44 -16.10
C LEU A 198 18.91 9.33 -16.61
N SER A 199 19.07 8.14 -16.06
CA SER A 199 18.29 6.95 -16.40
C SER A 199 18.02 6.14 -15.15
N MET A 200 16.91 5.43 -15.11
CA MET A 200 16.55 4.50 -14.04
C MET A 200 16.59 3.04 -14.54
N ALA A 201 17.30 2.78 -15.65
CA ALA A 201 17.26 1.46 -16.33
C ALA A 201 17.83 0.31 -15.51
N SER A 202 18.69 0.58 -14.54
CA SER A 202 19.26 -0.40 -13.60
C SER A 202 18.63 -0.35 -12.20
N ASP A 203 17.66 0.54 -11.95
CA ASP A 203 17.03 0.65 -10.65
C ASP A 203 16.08 -0.53 -10.36
N GLN A 204 16.36 -1.26 -9.27
CA GLN A 204 15.58 -2.38 -8.78
C GLN A 204 14.84 -2.06 -7.47
N VAL A 205 15.11 -0.89 -6.90
CA VAL A 205 14.52 -0.44 -5.64
C VAL A 205 13.12 0.11 -5.89
N PRO A 206 12.12 -0.19 -5.04
CA PRO A 206 10.81 0.42 -5.14
C PRO A 206 10.90 1.95 -5.17
N SER A 207 10.42 2.58 -6.26
CA SER A 207 10.72 3.97 -6.59
C SER A 207 9.48 4.84 -6.76
N LEU A 208 9.40 5.92 -5.97
CA LEU A 208 8.38 6.96 -6.08
C LEU A 208 9.01 8.22 -6.72
N ILE A 209 8.45 8.65 -7.85
CA ILE A 209 8.82 9.91 -8.52
C ILE A 209 7.69 10.91 -8.37
N VAL A 210 7.96 12.06 -7.79
CA VAL A 210 6.99 13.15 -7.64
C VAL A 210 7.45 14.36 -8.45
N GLY A 211 6.61 14.81 -9.36
CA GLY A 211 6.84 15.98 -10.20
C GLY A 211 5.85 17.10 -9.94
N GLY A 212 6.15 18.30 -10.43
CA GLY A 212 5.24 19.44 -10.41
C GLY A 212 4.65 19.70 -11.80
N GLN A 213 3.33 19.89 -11.89
CA GLN A 213 2.65 20.16 -13.16
C GLN A 213 3.16 21.45 -13.84
N ALA A 214 3.50 22.46 -13.04
CA ALA A 214 4.02 23.76 -13.52
C ALA A 214 5.55 23.88 -13.34
N ASP A 215 6.25 22.75 -13.18
CA ASP A 215 7.72 22.76 -13.08
C ASP A 215 8.34 23.06 -14.44
N GLY A 216 8.97 24.24 -14.56
CA GLY A 216 9.68 24.68 -15.75
C GLY A 216 11.14 24.23 -15.82
N THR A 217 11.69 23.69 -14.74
CA THR A 217 13.07 23.21 -14.64
C THR A 217 13.13 21.69 -14.90
N VAL A 218 12.39 20.91 -14.11
CA VAL A 218 12.25 19.47 -14.26
C VAL A 218 10.84 19.18 -14.78
N THR A 219 10.69 19.34 -16.09
CA THR A 219 9.37 19.36 -16.73
C THR A 219 8.64 18.01 -16.63
N PRO A 220 7.29 17.99 -16.62
CA PRO A 220 6.51 16.76 -16.67
C PRO A 220 6.89 15.81 -17.80
N SER A 221 7.23 16.38 -19.00
CA SER A 221 7.66 15.58 -20.15
C SER A 221 9.00 14.89 -19.93
N TYR A 222 9.95 15.58 -19.30
CA TYR A 222 11.23 14.99 -18.91
C TYR A 222 11.02 13.85 -17.92
N LEU A 223 10.22 14.06 -16.86
CA LEU A 223 9.91 13.00 -15.88
C LEU A 223 9.16 11.82 -16.50
N THR A 224 8.33 12.05 -17.53
CA THR A 224 7.69 10.98 -18.29
C THR A 224 8.75 10.11 -18.98
N SER A 225 9.73 10.73 -19.63
CA SER A 225 10.82 10.03 -20.33
C SER A 225 11.74 9.30 -19.33
N LEU A 226 12.09 9.94 -18.22
CA LEU A 226 12.89 9.34 -17.16
C LEU A 226 12.21 8.11 -16.55
N TYR A 227 10.94 8.25 -16.14
CA TYR A 227 10.17 7.14 -15.56
C TYR A 227 9.98 5.97 -16.54
N ALA A 228 9.91 6.24 -17.84
CA ALA A 228 9.80 5.21 -18.87
C ALA A 228 11.07 4.35 -19.01
N THR A 229 12.22 4.80 -18.50
CA THR A 229 13.45 3.98 -18.47
C THR A 229 13.44 2.91 -17.37
N LEU A 230 12.57 3.05 -16.36
CA LEU A 230 12.51 2.15 -15.22
C LEU A 230 12.06 0.74 -15.64
N PRO A 231 12.75 -0.34 -15.20
CA PRO A 231 12.39 -1.70 -15.54
C PRO A 231 10.93 -2.01 -15.20
N ALA A 232 10.25 -2.77 -16.05
CA ALA A 232 8.86 -3.16 -15.84
C ALA A 232 8.66 -3.93 -14.52
N SER A 233 9.68 -4.66 -14.07
CA SER A 233 9.69 -5.43 -12.83
C SER A 233 9.84 -4.58 -11.57
N THR A 234 10.36 -3.35 -11.68
CA THR A 234 10.57 -2.49 -10.52
C THR A 234 9.24 -1.90 -10.07
N GLN A 235 8.88 -2.12 -8.80
CA GLN A 235 7.68 -1.53 -8.20
C GLN A 235 7.83 -0.02 -8.13
N SER A 236 6.86 0.71 -8.66
CA SER A 236 7.01 2.15 -8.75
C SER A 236 5.68 2.89 -8.87
N ALA A 237 5.72 4.17 -8.46
CA ALA A 237 4.69 5.14 -8.76
C ALA A 237 5.30 6.44 -9.25
N ARG A 238 4.53 7.17 -10.06
CA ARG A 238 4.80 8.54 -10.45
C ARG A 238 3.57 9.40 -10.21
N ALA A 239 3.78 10.55 -9.59
CA ALA A 239 2.73 11.54 -9.36
C ALA A 239 3.16 12.91 -9.87
N GLU A 240 2.20 13.72 -10.32
CA GLU A 240 2.37 15.15 -10.59
C GLU A 240 1.44 15.95 -9.69
N ILE A 241 2.01 16.90 -8.94
CA ILE A 241 1.24 17.80 -8.08
C ILE A 241 0.71 18.95 -8.95
N ALA A 242 -0.60 19.19 -8.90
CA ALA A 242 -1.27 20.20 -9.69
C ALA A 242 -0.75 21.61 -9.37
N GLY A 243 -0.34 22.35 -10.40
CA GLY A 243 0.17 23.71 -10.27
C GLY A 243 1.51 23.87 -9.55
N ALA A 244 2.12 22.77 -9.06
CA ALA A 244 3.40 22.82 -8.36
C ALA A 244 4.54 23.22 -9.29
N SER A 245 5.40 24.13 -8.83
CA SER A 245 6.66 24.53 -9.47
C SER A 245 7.84 23.71 -8.93
N HIS A 246 9.03 23.95 -9.45
CA HIS A 246 10.26 23.25 -9.04
C HIS A 246 10.60 23.38 -7.55
N VAL A 247 10.24 24.50 -6.92
CA VAL A 247 10.50 24.76 -5.50
C VAL A 247 9.36 24.39 -4.56
N TYR A 248 8.33 23.72 -5.06
CA TYR A 248 7.18 23.29 -4.24
C TYR A 248 7.60 22.42 -3.06
N TYR A 249 8.58 21.56 -3.27
CA TYR A 249 9.05 20.54 -2.32
C TYR A 249 9.87 21.12 -1.16
N THR A 250 10.33 22.36 -1.30
CA THR A 250 11.15 23.03 -0.27
C THR A 250 10.32 23.62 0.88
N HIS A 251 8.99 23.43 0.85
CA HIS A 251 8.07 23.97 1.84
C HIS A 251 7.13 22.87 2.35
N ALA A 252 6.81 22.95 3.64
CA ALA A 252 5.91 21.99 4.27
C ALA A 252 4.54 21.93 3.58
N ASN A 253 4.17 20.74 3.11
CA ASN A 253 2.90 20.50 2.45
C ASN A 253 2.41 19.06 2.70
N ASN A 254 1.11 18.88 2.84
CA ASN A 254 0.50 17.56 3.06
C ASN A 254 0.30 16.77 1.76
N VAL A 255 0.30 17.42 0.61
CA VAL A 255 0.10 16.75 -0.70
C VAL A 255 1.24 15.80 -1.00
N GLU A 256 2.46 16.25 -0.74
CA GLU A 256 3.67 15.43 -0.86
C GLU A 256 3.68 14.32 0.19
N MET A 257 3.35 14.65 1.45
CA MET A 257 3.39 13.69 2.54
C MET A 257 2.36 12.57 2.41
N LYS A 258 1.18 12.83 1.83
CA LYS A 258 0.19 11.78 1.57
C LYS A 258 0.64 10.74 0.52
N LEU A 259 1.70 11.02 -0.23
CA LEU A 259 2.38 10.09 -1.13
C LEU A 259 3.57 9.40 -0.44
N ILE A 260 4.42 10.19 0.22
CA ILE A 260 5.67 9.72 0.83
C ILE A 260 5.42 8.82 2.03
N ILE A 261 4.51 9.19 2.95
CA ILE A 261 4.24 8.41 4.15
C ILE A 261 3.74 7.00 3.80
N PRO A 262 2.69 6.82 2.98
CA PRO A 262 2.27 5.48 2.58
C PRO A 262 3.37 4.70 1.84
N TRP A 263 4.17 5.36 0.98
CA TRP A 263 5.28 4.72 0.28
C TRP A 263 6.31 4.13 1.25
N LEU A 264 6.77 4.93 2.20
CA LEU A 264 7.71 4.47 3.24
C LEU A 264 7.08 3.40 4.14
N LYS A 265 5.81 3.54 4.53
CA LYS A 265 5.13 2.53 5.34
C LYS A 265 5.04 1.18 4.63
N VAL A 266 4.71 1.17 3.34
CA VAL A 266 4.61 -0.08 2.56
C VAL A 266 5.99 -0.71 2.39
N PHE A 267 7.01 0.04 2.00
CA PHE A 267 8.28 -0.54 1.59
C PHE A 267 9.34 -0.61 2.70
N LEU A 268 9.39 0.36 3.63
CA LEU A 268 10.28 0.29 4.79
C LEU A 268 9.72 -0.58 5.92
N ASP A 269 8.45 -0.36 6.26
CA ASP A 269 7.83 -1.04 7.40
C ASP A 269 7.09 -2.33 6.99
N SER A 270 6.96 -2.61 5.68
CA SER A 270 6.12 -3.69 5.15
C SER A 270 4.67 -3.61 5.69
N ASP A 271 4.18 -2.40 5.95
CA ASP A 271 2.86 -2.15 6.51
C ASP A 271 1.82 -2.04 5.40
N THR A 272 1.19 -3.17 5.10
CA THR A 272 0.20 -3.29 4.02
C THR A 272 -1.09 -2.50 4.28
N ARG A 273 -1.34 -2.02 5.51
CA ARG A 273 -2.49 -1.16 5.80
C ARG A 273 -2.45 0.15 5.02
N TYR A 274 -1.23 0.58 4.63
CA TYR A 274 -1.02 1.80 3.85
C TYR A 274 -1.15 1.61 2.33
N THR A 275 -1.22 0.38 1.83
CA THR A 275 -1.36 0.10 0.39
C THR A 275 -2.61 0.75 -0.21
N GLN A 276 -3.70 0.83 0.54
CA GLN A 276 -4.95 1.46 0.13
C GLN A 276 -4.81 2.95 -0.26
N PHE A 277 -3.76 3.63 0.19
CA PHE A 277 -3.52 5.04 -0.14
C PHE A 277 -2.67 5.22 -1.41
N LEU A 278 -2.16 4.14 -1.97
CA LEU A 278 -1.33 4.11 -3.17
C LEU A 278 -1.95 3.30 -4.31
N CYS A 279 -2.88 2.37 -4.00
CA CYS A 279 -3.47 1.42 -4.95
C CYS A 279 -4.97 1.23 -4.69
N PRO A 280 -5.77 1.06 -5.75
CA PRO A 280 -5.43 1.08 -7.18
C PRO A 280 -5.24 2.50 -7.72
N SER A 281 -5.81 3.50 -7.06
CA SER A 281 -5.63 4.94 -7.29
C SER A 281 -5.66 5.67 -5.95
N LEU A 282 -5.18 6.90 -5.93
CA LEU A 282 -5.19 7.71 -4.72
C LEU A 282 -6.63 7.90 -4.22
N PRO A 283 -6.95 7.62 -2.94
CA PRO A 283 -8.28 7.83 -2.39
C PRO A 283 -8.67 9.32 -2.36
N ASP A 284 -7.69 10.22 -2.23
CA ASP A 284 -7.84 11.64 -2.44
C ASP A 284 -6.89 12.11 -3.57
N PRO A 285 -7.37 12.18 -4.83
CA PRO A 285 -6.60 12.70 -5.94
C PRO A 285 -6.59 14.23 -6.00
N SER A 286 -7.23 14.93 -5.05
CA SER A 286 -7.21 16.40 -5.01
C SER A 286 -5.77 16.90 -5.02
N THR A 287 -5.49 17.94 -5.79
CA THR A 287 -4.14 18.50 -5.97
C THR A 287 -3.13 17.59 -6.69
N ILE A 288 -3.51 16.40 -7.16
CA ILE A 288 -2.70 15.53 -8.01
C ILE A 288 -3.24 15.57 -9.44
N SER A 289 -2.47 16.11 -10.36
CA SER A 289 -2.86 16.23 -11.79
C SER A 289 -2.65 14.94 -12.57
N MET A 290 -1.71 14.09 -12.14
CA MET A 290 -1.44 12.80 -12.75
C MET A 290 -0.92 11.82 -11.68
N TYR A 291 -1.40 10.59 -11.74
CA TYR A 291 -0.90 9.49 -10.94
C TYR A 291 -0.79 8.22 -11.78
N GLN A 292 0.37 7.59 -11.75
CA GLN A 292 0.65 6.32 -12.40
C GLN A 292 1.31 5.39 -11.39
N SER A 293 0.82 4.16 -11.24
CA SER A 293 1.33 3.20 -10.29
C SER A 293 1.39 1.80 -10.88
N LYS A 294 2.36 1.00 -10.43
CA LYS A 294 2.48 -0.43 -10.78
C LYS A 294 1.90 -1.30 -9.68
N CYS A 295 0.61 -1.10 -9.38
CA CYS A 295 -0.12 -1.91 -8.41
C CYS A 295 -0.43 -3.34 -8.93
N PRO A 296 -0.56 -4.37 -8.07
CA PRO A 296 -0.42 -4.30 -6.61
C PRO A 296 1.02 -4.27 -6.15
N TYR A 297 1.29 -3.57 -5.04
CA TYR A 297 2.61 -3.58 -4.43
C TYR A 297 2.82 -4.80 -3.54
N VAL A 298 4.01 -5.39 -3.63
CA VAL A 298 4.46 -6.51 -2.79
C VAL A 298 5.56 -5.99 -1.87
N PRO A 299 5.27 -5.75 -0.57
CA PRO A 299 6.28 -5.30 0.37
C PRO A 299 7.41 -6.32 0.51
N PRO A 300 8.64 -5.87 0.82
CA PRO A 300 9.74 -6.78 1.09
C PRO A 300 9.44 -7.72 2.27
N GLY A 301 9.61 -9.02 2.08
CA GLY A 301 9.27 -10.04 3.07
C GLY A 301 7.79 -10.44 3.11
N GLY A 302 6.93 -9.76 2.36
CA GLY A 302 5.61 -10.25 2.02
C GLY A 302 5.78 -11.40 1.03
N GLY A 303 5.43 -12.62 1.42
CA GLY A 303 5.34 -13.70 0.46
C GLY A 303 4.41 -13.26 -0.67
N SER A 304 4.86 -13.41 -1.92
CA SER A 304 3.96 -13.37 -3.07
C SER A 304 2.73 -14.21 -2.70
N PRO A 305 1.50 -13.75 -2.92
CA PRO A 305 0.35 -14.61 -2.72
C PRO A 305 0.60 -15.84 -3.60
N SER A 306 1.05 -16.92 -2.96
CA SER A 306 1.18 -18.23 -3.60
C SER A 306 -0.21 -18.55 -4.11
N PRO A 307 -0.39 -18.93 -5.39
CA PRO A 307 -1.68 -19.39 -5.85
C PRO A 307 -2.07 -20.55 -4.94
N SER A 308 -3.10 -20.35 -4.15
CA SER A 308 -3.68 -21.38 -3.31
C SER A 308 -4.15 -22.49 -4.25
N THR A 309 -3.37 -23.55 -4.36
CA THR A 309 -3.82 -24.80 -4.95
C THR A 309 -4.88 -25.36 -4.00
N SER A 310 -6.14 -25.03 -4.29
CA SER A 310 -7.28 -25.67 -3.65
C SER A 310 -7.23 -27.17 -3.98
N ALA A 311 -6.80 -27.95 -3.00
CA ALA A 311 -6.99 -29.40 -3.03
C ALA A 311 -8.49 -29.69 -3.11
N SER A 312 -8.91 -30.35 -4.17
CA SER A 312 -10.24 -30.91 -4.31
C SER A 312 -10.52 -31.87 -3.16
N ALA A 313 -11.40 -31.49 -2.25
CA ALA A 313 -12.04 -32.41 -1.34
C ALA A 313 -13.46 -32.66 -1.85
N SER A 314 -13.71 -33.86 -2.31
CA SER A 314 -15.04 -34.37 -2.57
C SER A 314 -15.86 -34.32 -1.28
N ALA A 315 -16.94 -33.60 -1.26
CA ALA A 315 -17.93 -33.64 -0.20
C ALA A 315 -19.26 -34.06 -0.77
N SER A 316 -19.75 -35.15 -0.23
CA SER A 316 -21.08 -35.67 -0.40
C SER A 316 -22.14 -34.71 0.15
N ALA A 317 -23.28 -34.73 -0.52
CA ALA A 317 -24.43 -33.89 -0.27
C ALA A 317 -25.11 -34.13 1.07
N SER A 318 -25.67 -33.08 1.67
CA SER A 318 -27.02 -33.11 2.25
C SER A 318 -27.64 -31.72 2.26
N ALA A 319 -28.88 -31.68 1.80
CA ALA A 319 -29.66 -30.52 1.46
C ALA A 319 -30.20 -29.75 2.68
N SER A 320 -30.36 -28.46 2.58
CA SER A 320 -31.67 -27.79 2.55
C SER A 320 -31.53 -26.26 2.56
N ALA A 321 -32.20 -25.71 1.62
CA ALA A 321 -33.04 -24.53 1.53
C ALA A 321 -32.44 -23.20 1.15
N SER A 322 -33.00 -22.76 0.08
CA SER A 322 -33.20 -21.44 -0.52
C SER A 322 -32.07 -20.94 -1.39
N ALA A 323 -32.13 -21.40 -2.62
CA ALA A 323 -31.37 -20.97 -3.77
C ALA A 323 -31.81 -19.58 -4.22
N SER A 324 -30.87 -18.62 -4.21
CA SER A 324 -30.80 -17.69 -5.33
C SER A 324 -29.80 -18.27 -6.31
N ALA A 325 -30.30 -18.70 -7.44
CA ALA A 325 -29.53 -19.36 -8.50
C ALA A 325 -28.46 -18.41 -9.03
N SER A 326 -27.19 -18.68 -8.68
CA SER A 326 -26.05 -18.16 -9.42
C SER A 326 -25.79 -19.09 -10.60
N SER A 327 -26.38 -18.79 -11.75
CA SER A 327 -26.05 -19.45 -13.01
C SER A 327 -24.62 -19.00 -13.40
N SER A 328 -23.72 -19.96 -13.55
CA SER A 328 -22.41 -19.70 -14.16
C SER A 328 -22.61 -19.06 -15.54
N PRO A 329 -21.92 -17.94 -15.84
CA PRO A 329 -22.07 -17.28 -17.13
C PRO A 329 -21.63 -18.21 -18.27
N PRO A 330 -22.23 -18.09 -19.46
CA PRO A 330 -21.79 -18.79 -20.65
C PRO A 330 -20.34 -18.42 -21.03
N PRO A 331 -19.61 -19.27 -21.80
CA PRO A 331 -18.27 -18.94 -22.28
C PRO A 331 -18.24 -17.58 -22.98
N GLY A 332 -17.29 -16.70 -22.61
CA GLY A 332 -17.21 -15.33 -23.13
C GLY A 332 -18.05 -14.30 -22.38
N ALA A 333 -18.88 -14.71 -21.40
CA ALA A 333 -19.61 -13.79 -20.55
C ALA A 333 -18.72 -13.22 -19.42
N CYS A 334 -19.01 -11.99 -18.99
CA CYS A 334 -18.40 -11.39 -17.80
C CYS A 334 -19.42 -11.30 -16.66
N VAL A 335 -18.91 -11.22 -15.44
CA VAL A 335 -19.68 -10.95 -14.23
C VAL A 335 -19.17 -9.66 -13.61
N ALA A 336 -20.07 -8.82 -13.11
CA ALA A 336 -19.74 -7.62 -12.36
C ALA A 336 -20.30 -7.72 -10.93
N THR A 337 -19.47 -7.42 -9.95
CA THR A 337 -19.86 -7.34 -8.54
C THR A 337 -19.58 -5.95 -7.99
N TYR A 338 -20.52 -5.40 -7.22
CA TYR A 338 -20.42 -4.09 -6.61
C TYR A 338 -20.02 -4.19 -5.14
N GLN A 339 -19.15 -3.28 -4.71
CA GLN A 339 -18.82 -3.06 -3.31
C GLN A 339 -18.89 -1.55 -3.02
N ALA A 340 -19.52 -1.18 -1.90
CA ALA A 340 -19.43 0.18 -1.39
C ALA A 340 -18.12 0.30 -0.60
N GLU A 341 -17.25 1.22 -1.03
CA GLU A 341 -15.93 1.45 -0.41
C GLU A 341 -16.00 2.50 0.72
N GLY A 342 -16.98 3.41 0.66
CA GLY A 342 -17.16 4.43 1.67
C GLY A 342 -18.35 5.33 1.37
N SER A 343 -18.80 6.07 2.40
CA SER A 343 -19.84 7.10 2.25
C SER A 343 -19.59 8.25 3.21
N TRP A 344 -20.03 9.44 2.80
CA TRP A 344 -19.95 10.69 3.56
C TRP A 344 -21.25 11.48 3.37
N PRO A 345 -21.47 12.56 4.15
CA PRO A 345 -22.64 13.40 3.94
C PRO A 345 -22.69 13.94 2.51
N GLY A 346 -23.67 13.49 1.74
CA GLY A 346 -23.92 13.91 0.35
C GLY A 346 -23.24 13.09 -0.75
N GLY A 347 -22.45 12.04 -0.42
CA GLY A 347 -21.79 11.23 -1.45
C GLY A 347 -21.32 9.85 -0.98
N PHE A 348 -20.89 9.04 -1.94
CA PHE A 348 -20.34 7.72 -1.69
C PHE A 348 -19.36 7.32 -2.79
N GLN A 349 -18.51 6.36 -2.45
CA GLN A 349 -17.61 5.68 -3.37
C GLN A 349 -18.06 4.24 -3.57
N GLY A 350 -18.12 3.83 -4.82
CA GLY A 350 -18.37 2.45 -5.21
C GLY A 350 -17.23 1.87 -6.03
N GLN A 351 -16.96 0.58 -5.84
CA GLN A 351 -16.05 -0.20 -6.66
C GLN A 351 -16.83 -1.33 -7.35
N VAL A 352 -16.47 -1.60 -8.59
CA VAL A 352 -17.02 -2.74 -9.35
C VAL A 352 -15.87 -3.61 -9.82
N THR A 353 -15.93 -4.89 -9.45
CA THR A 353 -15.04 -5.93 -9.97
C THR A 353 -15.71 -6.58 -11.18
N VAL A 354 -15.00 -6.59 -12.31
CA VAL A 354 -15.40 -7.26 -13.54
C VAL A 354 -14.53 -8.50 -13.72
N SER A 355 -15.16 -9.66 -13.79
CA SER A 355 -14.47 -10.94 -13.96
C SER A 355 -14.87 -11.59 -15.28
N ALA A 356 -13.90 -12.10 -16.04
CA ALA A 356 -14.15 -12.96 -17.20
C ALA A 356 -14.65 -14.34 -16.73
N GLY A 357 -15.57 -14.94 -17.49
CA GLY A 357 -16.02 -16.30 -17.29
C GLY A 357 -14.95 -17.35 -17.63
N SER A 358 -15.38 -18.51 -18.10
CA SER A 358 -14.48 -19.62 -18.48
C SER A 358 -13.72 -19.40 -19.79
N ALA A 359 -13.96 -18.30 -20.50
CA ALA A 359 -13.23 -17.88 -21.69
C ALA A 359 -12.67 -16.46 -21.50
N ALA A 360 -11.58 -16.16 -22.22
CA ALA A 360 -11.03 -14.80 -22.26
C ALA A 360 -12.02 -13.84 -22.92
N ILE A 361 -12.01 -12.58 -22.49
CA ILE A 361 -12.81 -11.49 -23.06
C ILE A 361 -11.89 -10.38 -23.58
N ASN A 362 -12.38 -9.65 -24.61
CA ASN A 362 -11.66 -8.50 -25.16
C ASN A 362 -12.58 -7.27 -25.19
N GLY A 363 -12.70 -6.64 -24.06
CA GLY A 363 -13.63 -5.55 -23.78
C GLY A 363 -14.74 -5.99 -22.84
N TRP A 364 -15.20 -5.06 -22.02
CA TRP A 364 -16.36 -5.26 -21.15
C TRP A 364 -17.19 -3.97 -21.04
N SER A 365 -18.46 -4.15 -20.74
CA SER A 365 -19.40 -3.06 -20.47
C SER A 365 -20.29 -3.43 -19.31
N VAL A 366 -20.32 -2.61 -18.28
CA VAL A 366 -21.16 -2.78 -17.07
C VAL A 366 -22.25 -1.73 -17.08
N ARG A 367 -23.48 -2.15 -16.84
CA ARG A 367 -24.66 -1.27 -16.76
C ARG A 367 -25.40 -1.44 -15.46
N TRP A 368 -25.95 -0.32 -14.96
CA TRP A 368 -26.87 -0.30 -13.81
C TRP A 368 -27.77 0.94 -13.86
N SER A 369 -28.76 0.99 -12.98
CA SER A 369 -29.61 2.16 -12.80
C SER A 369 -29.37 2.81 -11.46
N LEU A 370 -29.26 4.13 -11.47
CA LEU A 370 -29.20 4.97 -10.29
C LEU A 370 -30.58 5.09 -9.65
N THR A 371 -30.63 5.20 -8.34
CA THR A 371 -31.86 5.38 -7.56
C THR A 371 -31.82 6.67 -6.77
N GLY A 372 -33.00 7.20 -6.40
CA GLY A 372 -33.08 8.32 -5.47
C GLY A 372 -32.44 9.63 -5.92
N GLY A 373 -32.33 9.87 -7.24
CA GLY A 373 -31.72 11.10 -7.76
C GLY A 373 -30.19 11.12 -7.70
N GLN A 374 -29.57 9.96 -7.48
CA GLN A 374 -28.11 9.80 -7.55
C GLN A 374 -27.56 10.21 -8.91
N GLN A 375 -26.32 10.68 -8.92
CA GLN A 375 -25.52 10.93 -10.12
C GLN A 375 -24.12 10.43 -9.90
N ILE A 376 -23.51 9.87 -10.93
CA ILE A 376 -22.09 9.55 -10.90
C ILE A 376 -21.31 10.81 -11.25
N THR A 377 -20.47 11.25 -10.35
CA THR A 377 -19.70 12.48 -10.47
C THR A 377 -18.31 12.22 -11.05
N GLN A 378 -17.78 11.00 -10.86
CA GLN A 378 -16.46 10.60 -11.35
C GLN A 378 -16.41 9.09 -11.57
N VAL A 379 -15.66 8.63 -12.58
CA VAL A 379 -15.31 7.22 -12.82
C VAL A 379 -13.81 7.14 -13.12
N TRP A 380 -13.15 6.09 -12.61
CA TRP A 380 -11.77 5.76 -12.97
C TRP A 380 -11.69 4.30 -13.40
N ASN A 381 -10.68 3.99 -14.21
CA ASN A 381 -10.49 2.69 -14.89
C ASN A 381 -11.65 2.26 -15.75
N GLY A 382 -12.44 3.22 -16.28
CA GLY A 382 -13.55 2.97 -17.15
C GLY A 382 -14.01 4.24 -17.85
N THR A 383 -14.72 4.10 -18.96
CA THR A 383 -15.34 5.20 -19.70
C THR A 383 -16.81 5.28 -19.36
N LEU A 384 -17.23 6.36 -18.71
CA LEU A 384 -18.60 6.62 -18.29
C LEU A 384 -19.48 7.13 -19.44
N SER A 385 -20.68 6.61 -19.50
CA SER A 385 -21.80 7.15 -20.29
C SER A 385 -23.09 7.05 -19.48
N THR A 386 -23.85 8.13 -19.40
CA THR A 386 -25.13 8.19 -18.69
C THR A 386 -26.27 8.56 -19.62
N SER A 387 -27.44 7.98 -19.40
CA SER A 387 -28.68 8.33 -20.07
C SER A 387 -29.83 8.24 -19.08
N GLY A 388 -30.32 9.39 -18.61
CA GLY A 388 -31.26 9.47 -17.49
C GLY A 388 -30.63 8.82 -16.23
N SER A 389 -31.34 7.88 -15.61
CA SER A 389 -30.83 7.10 -14.49
C SER A 389 -29.92 5.93 -14.90
N SER A 390 -29.80 5.60 -16.18
CA SER A 390 -28.98 4.50 -16.64
C SER A 390 -27.52 4.90 -16.75
N VAL A 391 -26.66 4.13 -16.11
CA VAL A 391 -25.20 4.25 -16.16
C VAL A 391 -24.62 3.10 -16.97
N THR A 392 -23.66 3.42 -17.82
CA THR A 392 -22.84 2.44 -18.53
C THR A 392 -21.38 2.82 -18.34
N VAL A 393 -20.57 1.87 -17.88
CA VAL A 393 -19.11 2.01 -17.84
C VAL A 393 -18.50 0.94 -18.73
N LYS A 394 -17.64 1.36 -19.64
CA LYS A 394 -16.89 0.47 -20.56
C LYS A 394 -15.44 0.41 -20.19
N SER A 395 -14.80 -0.70 -20.56
CA SER A 395 -13.35 -0.88 -20.43
C SER A 395 -12.57 0.23 -21.14
N VAL A 396 -11.38 0.51 -20.63
CA VAL A 396 -10.36 1.32 -21.30
C VAL A 396 -9.32 0.38 -21.94
N SER A 397 -8.40 0.94 -22.72
CA SER A 397 -7.47 0.16 -23.55
C SER A 397 -6.59 -0.82 -22.77
N TYR A 398 -6.26 -0.52 -21.51
CA TYR A 398 -5.35 -1.34 -20.70
C TYR A 398 -6.04 -2.39 -19.82
N ASN A 399 -7.37 -2.36 -19.67
CA ASN A 399 -8.09 -3.28 -18.79
C ASN A 399 -9.24 -4.04 -19.46
N GLY A 400 -9.36 -3.93 -20.78
CA GLY A 400 -10.43 -4.58 -21.54
C GLY A 400 -10.15 -6.06 -21.82
N SER A 401 -8.88 -6.44 -22.01
CA SER A 401 -8.50 -7.83 -22.29
C SER A 401 -8.27 -8.58 -21.00
N LEU A 402 -9.11 -9.55 -20.69
CA LEU A 402 -9.02 -10.41 -19.51
C LEU A 402 -8.92 -11.87 -19.94
N ALA A 403 -7.93 -12.59 -19.42
CA ALA A 403 -7.86 -14.03 -19.57
C ALA A 403 -9.06 -14.73 -18.91
N ALA A 404 -9.32 -15.98 -19.24
CA ALA A 404 -10.36 -16.77 -18.60
C ALA A 404 -10.17 -16.76 -17.06
N GLY A 405 -11.21 -16.42 -16.31
CA GLY A 405 -11.20 -16.32 -14.86
C GLY A 405 -10.45 -15.11 -14.29
N ALA A 406 -9.81 -14.29 -15.14
CA ALA A 406 -9.16 -13.05 -14.67
C ALA A 406 -10.19 -11.95 -14.38
N SER A 407 -9.81 -10.99 -13.55
CA SER A 407 -10.64 -9.85 -13.18
C SER A 407 -9.89 -8.53 -13.25
N THR A 408 -10.66 -7.46 -13.37
CA THR A 408 -10.23 -6.07 -13.24
C THR A 408 -11.23 -5.30 -12.43
N THR A 409 -10.88 -4.08 -12.00
CA THR A 409 -11.79 -3.22 -11.25
C THR A 409 -11.90 -1.85 -11.92
N PHE A 410 -13.06 -1.23 -11.74
CA PHE A 410 -13.24 0.21 -11.90
C PHE A 410 -13.97 0.77 -10.69
N GLY A 411 -13.79 2.06 -10.43
CA GLY A 411 -14.47 2.70 -9.32
C GLY A 411 -15.15 3.99 -9.74
N PHE A 412 -16.01 4.50 -8.87
CA PHE A 412 -16.75 5.73 -9.12
C PHE A 412 -17.14 6.47 -7.84
N LEU A 413 -17.32 7.78 -7.97
CA LEU A 413 -17.97 8.61 -6.96
C LEU A 413 -19.40 8.90 -7.37
N GLY A 414 -20.33 8.81 -6.42
CA GLY A 414 -21.71 9.19 -6.60
C GLY A 414 -22.18 10.15 -5.50
N ASN A 415 -23.13 11.02 -5.84
CA ASN A 415 -23.85 11.80 -4.83
C ASN A 415 -24.98 11.00 -4.21
N GLY A 416 -25.42 11.40 -3.01
CA GLY A 416 -26.49 10.75 -2.27
C GLY A 416 -26.02 9.58 -1.37
N ALA A 417 -26.95 8.76 -0.95
CA ALA A 417 -26.65 7.58 -0.15
C ALA A 417 -26.23 6.39 -1.04
N PRO A 418 -25.27 5.54 -0.61
CA PRO A 418 -24.90 4.35 -1.37
C PRO A 418 -26.10 3.40 -1.48
N SER A 419 -26.24 2.76 -2.63
CA SER A 419 -27.16 1.67 -2.87
C SER A 419 -26.40 0.51 -3.51
N ALA A 420 -26.85 -0.71 -3.30
CA ALA A 420 -26.28 -1.88 -4.00
C ALA A 420 -27.02 -2.06 -5.33
N PRO A 421 -26.46 -1.57 -6.46
CA PRO A 421 -27.14 -1.66 -7.75
C PRO A 421 -27.06 -3.08 -8.31
N LEU A 422 -28.09 -3.48 -9.03
CA LEU A 422 -28.02 -4.69 -9.87
C LEU A 422 -27.18 -4.37 -11.12
N LEU A 423 -26.04 -5.06 -11.23
CA LEU A 423 -25.12 -4.86 -12.36
C LEU A 423 -25.39 -5.88 -13.46
N THR A 424 -25.31 -5.43 -14.69
CA THR A 424 -25.29 -6.29 -15.88
C THR A 424 -23.94 -6.10 -16.58
N CYS A 425 -23.18 -7.19 -16.75
CA CYS A 425 -21.93 -7.18 -17.50
C CYS A 425 -22.12 -7.84 -18.86
N THR A 426 -21.57 -7.22 -19.90
CA THR A 426 -21.53 -7.78 -21.27
C THR A 426 -20.12 -7.61 -21.82
N SER A 427 -19.67 -8.60 -22.59
CA SER A 427 -18.45 -8.54 -23.39
C SER A 427 -18.80 -8.66 -24.87
N PRO A 428 -18.20 -7.86 -25.77
CA PRO A 428 -18.41 -7.99 -27.21
C PRO A 428 -17.86 -9.29 -27.75
#